data_7149e006cc649a883ce6c696a9a3a8b2
#
_entry.id   7149e006cc649a883ce6c696a9a3a8b2
#
_cell.length_a   1.000
_cell.length_b   1.000
_cell.length_c   1.000
_cell.angle_alpha   90.00
_cell.angle_beta   90.00
_cell.angle_gamma   90.00
#
_symmetry.space_group_name_H-M   'P 1'
#
loop_
_entity.id
_entity.type
_entity.pdbx_description
1 polymer ?
#
loop_
_entity_poly.entity_id
_entity_poly.type
_entity_poly.pdbx_seq_one_letter_code
_entity_poly.pdbx_strand_id
1 'polypeptide(L)'
;MSPYAQDDKFAPLRDNESPETPAEAFHQNFNNQYYDKINRMTSRMSNDERTVAIHAARYGYGPFAHLNFKNELVNYPFGGEMQPGLFRNVQDRKIANPAPLGLCAFALTTFVLSLINLGTLNLSNTNVVISLAFGYGGLVQILAGMWEMAIGNTFGATAFASYGGFWVSFAILLTPGGFDIMNTVSKAEGEAGMMHAFSLFFFGWFVFTTLLLFCTLKSTIAFFFLFFTLDLTFLFVGLAYLYNTGEAPHTNLLRSGGGFGILAAFASWYNAFAGLADDTNSFFVIPAVYFPWTGRKSKQEASKA
;
A
#
# COMPACT_ATOMS: atom_id res chain seq x y z
N MET A 1 -19.08 2.99 40.55
CA MET A 1 -19.01 1.74 39.79
C MET A 1 -18.24 2.02 38.52
N SER A 2 -17.03 1.49 38.43
CA SER A 2 -16.10 1.70 37.33
C SER A 2 -16.53 0.88 36.11
N PRO A 3 -16.58 1.42 34.87
CA PRO A 3 -16.95 0.69 33.67
C PRO A 3 -15.88 -0.28 33.14
N TYR A 4 -14.82 -0.53 33.88
CA TYR A 4 -13.65 -1.32 33.45
C TYR A 4 -13.59 -2.73 34.04
N ALA A 5 -14.66 -3.22 34.64
CA ALA A 5 -14.71 -4.54 35.29
C ALA A 5 -15.48 -5.54 34.42
N GLN A 6 -15.03 -5.84 33.21
CA GLN A 6 -15.41 -7.07 32.48
C GLN A 6 -14.53 -7.25 31.24
N ASP A 7 -13.31 -7.75 31.43
CA ASP A 7 -12.61 -8.53 30.42
C ASP A 7 -11.52 -9.38 31.09
N ASP A 8 -11.97 -10.35 31.87
CA ASP A 8 -11.13 -11.45 32.41
C ASP A 8 -10.68 -12.44 31.30
N LYS A 9 -10.51 -11.96 30.08
CA LYS A 9 -10.00 -12.76 28.94
C LYS A 9 -8.48 -12.89 28.90
N PHE A 10 -7.79 -12.54 29.98
CA PHE A 10 -6.34 -12.68 30.11
C PHE A 10 -5.89 -13.68 31.17
N ALA A 11 -6.80 -14.54 31.64
CA ALA A 11 -6.35 -15.75 32.31
C ALA A 11 -5.57 -16.59 31.28
N PRO A 12 -4.37 -17.09 31.60
CA PRO A 12 -3.70 -18.03 30.72
C PRO A 12 -4.62 -19.22 30.57
N LEU A 13 -5.06 -19.52 29.35
CA LEU A 13 -5.64 -20.82 29.04
C LEU A 13 -4.56 -21.85 29.34
N ARG A 14 -4.55 -22.35 30.59
CA ARG A 14 -3.89 -23.60 30.95
C ARG A 14 -4.80 -24.74 30.53
N ASP A 15 -5.00 -24.86 29.23
CA ASP A 15 -5.51 -26.12 28.71
C ASP A 15 -4.31 -27.06 28.63
N ASN A 16 -4.30 -28.02 29.56
CA ASN A 16 -3.34 -29.14 29.63
C ASN A 16 -3.60 -30.17 28.52
N GLU A 17 -4.16 -29.77 27.40
CA GLU A 17 -4.32 -30.62 26.24
C GLU A 17 -3.04 -30.56 25.41
N SER A 18 -2.49 -31.74 25.12
CA SER A 18 -1.33 -31.85 24.20
C SER A 18 -1.76 -31.35 22.83
N PRO A 19 -0.93 -30.49 22.16
CA PRO A 19 -1.29 -29.92 20.88
C PRO A 19 -1.52 -31.03 19.84
N GLU A 20 -2.66 -30.98 19.17
CA GLU A 20 -3.08 -32.00 18.20
C GLU A 20 -2.30 -31.87 16.87
N THR A 21 -1.70 -30.69 16.60
CA THR A 21 -0.95 -30.42 15.38
C THR A 21 0.42 -29.74 15.65
N PRO A 22 1.42 -29.91 14.76
CA PRO A 22 2.68 -29.19 14.86
C PRO A 22 2.56 -27.66 14.87
N ALA A 23 1.51 -27.12 14.25
CA ALA A 23 1.22 -25.69 14.23
C ALA A 23 0.73 -25.22 15.61
N GLU A 24 -0.12 -25.99 16.28
CA GLU A 24 -0.60 -25.69 17.64
C GLU A 24 0.53 -25.80 18.66
N ALA A 25 1.40 -26.80 18.53
CA ALA A 25 2.59 -26.93 19.37
C ALA A 25 3.53 -25.73 19.22
N PHE A 26 3.70 -25.22 18.01
CA PHE A 26 4.51 -24.03 17.74
C PHE A 26 3.86 -22.78 18.37
N HIS A 27 2.55 -22.60 18.21
CA HIS A 27 1.80 -21.50 18.80
C HIS A 27 1.80 -21.52 20.33
N GLN A 28 1.64 -22.69 20.94
CA GLN A 28 1.73 -22.84 22.40
C GLN A 28 3.11 -22.51 22.92
N ASN A 29 4.17 -23.00 22.26
CA ASN A 29 5.55 -22.77 22.68
C ASN A 29 5.96 -21.30 22.51
N PHE A 30 5.52 -20.67 21.43
CA PHE A 30 5.72 -19.23 21.18
C PHE A 30 4.97 -18.37 22.21
N ASN A 31 3.72 -18.67 22.49
CA ASN A 31 2.93 -17.97 23.50
C ASN A 31 3.56 -18.10 24.89
N ASN A 32 4.03 -19.29 25.28
CA ASN A 32 4.66 -19.52 26.56
C ASN A 32 5.97 -18.73 26.72
N GLN A 33 6.86 -18.73 25.73
CA GLN A 33 8.10 -17.92 25.75
C GLN A 33 7.78 -16.42 25.82
N TYR A 34 6.74 -16.00 25.16
CA TYR A 34 6.32 -14.62 25.12
C TYR A 34 5.73 -14.15 26.47
N TYR A 35 4.85 -14.94 27.07
CA TYR A 35 4.32 -14.68 28.43
C TYR A 35 5.40 -14.70 29.49
N ASP A 36 6.38 -15.60 29.39
CA ASP A 36 7.54 -15.64 30.30
C ASP A 36 8.40 -14.37 30.19
N LYS A 37 8.57 -13.85 28.98
CA LYS A 37 9.31 -12.61 28.74
C LYS A 37 8.57 -11.41 29.36
N ILE A 38 7.26 -11.31 29.15
CA ILE A 38 6.43 -10.27 29.76
C ILE A 38 6.45 -10.38 31.27
N ASN A 39 6.26 -11.57 31.82
CA ASN A 39 6.27 -11.81 33.24
C ASN A 39 7.60 -11.39 33.89
N ARG A 40 8.74 -11.71 33.26
CA ARG A 40 10.06 -11.26 33.76
C ARG A 40 10.22 -9.77 33.71
N MET A 41 9.74 -9.10 32.66
CA MET A 41 9.89 -7.65 32.50
C MET A 41 8.93 -6.86 33.41
N THR A 42 7.79 -7.42 33.77
CA THR A 42 6.75 -6.80 34.59
C THR A 42 6.76 -7.28 36.04
N SER A 43 7.74 -8.11 36.44
CA SER A 43 7.78 -8.72 37.79
C SER A 43 7.84 -7.72 38.95
N ARG A 44 8.24 -6.46 38.70
CA ARG A 44 8.31 -5.40 39.69
C ARG A 44 7.13 -4.41 39.62
N MET A 45 6.17 -4.65 38.74
CA MET A 45 5.00 -3.79 38.56
C MET A 45 3.80 -4.35 39.33
N SER A 46 2.95 -3.48 39.83
CA SER A 46 1.64 -3.88 40.32
C SER A 46 0.77 -4.41 39.17
N ASN A 47 -0.30 -5.17 39.51
CA ASN A 47 -1.20 -5.71 38.47
C ASN A 47 -1.83 -4.61 37.60
N ASP A 48 -2.17 -3.48 38.19
CA ASP A 48 -2.78 -2.36 37.49
C ASP A 48 -1.78 -1.66 36.56
N GLU A 49 -0.55 -1.38 37.05
CA GLU A 49 0.53 -0.82 36.24
C GLU A 49 0.89 -1.74 35.07
N ARG A 50 0.93 -3.05 35.31
CA ARG A 50 1.18 -4.06 34.29
C ARG A 50 0.10 -4.05 33.21
N THR A 51 -1.17 -4.00 33.63
CA THR A 51 -2.30 -3.98 32.67
C THR A 51 -2.26 -2.71 31.82
N VAL A 52 -2.04 -1.56 32.42
CA VAL A 52 -1.91 -0.28 31.70
C VAL A 52 -0.71 -0.29 30.76
N ALA A 53 0.45 -0.79 31.20
CA ALA A 53 1.66 -0.86 30.38
C ALA A 53 1.52 -1.79 29.17
N ILE A 54 0.88 -2.96 29.34
CA ILE A 54 0.57 -3.89 28.26
C ILE A 54 -0.45 -3.28 27.28
N HIS A 55 -1.46 -2.59 27.79
CA HIS A 55 -2.45 -1.92 26.96
C HIS A 55 -1.81 -0.78 26.14
N ALA A 56 -0.98 0.06 26.76
CA ALA A 56 -0.25 1.11 26.06
C ALA A 56 0.69 0.54 24.97
N ALA A 57 1.38 -0.56 25.26
CA ALA A 57 2.30 -1.18 24.32
C ALA A 57 1.60 -1.76 23.08
N ARG A 58 0.33 -2.19 23.18
CA ARG A 58 -0.49 -2.61 22.03
C ARG A 58 -0.68 -1.50 20.99
N TYR A 59 -0.65 -0.25 21.44
CA TYR A 59 -0.78 0.93 20.60
C TYR A 59 0.56 1.59 20.28
N GLY A 60 1.69 0.93 20.62
CA GLY A 60 3.04 1.45 20.36
C GLY A 60 3.52 2.48 21.35
N TYR A 61 2.93 2.59 22.54
CA TYR A 61 3.30 3.53 23.58
C TYR A 61 3.91 2.86 24.81
N GLY A 62 4.72 3.62 25.55
CA GLY A 62 5.30 3.21 26.84
C GLY A 62 6.56 2.32 26.72
N PRO A 63 7.07 1.84 27.88
CA PRO A 63 8.36 1.14 27.94
C PRO A 63 8.38 -0.21 27.23
N PHE A 64 7.22 -0.78 26.95
CA PHE A 64 7.05 -2.05 26.23
C PHE A 64 6.60 -1.89 24.78
N ALA A 65 6.61 -0.69 24.22
CA ALA A 65 6.23 -0.42 22.84
C ALA A 65 7.06 -1.23 21.81
N HIS A 66 8.29 -1.60 22.18
CA HIS A 66 9.16 -2.44 21.36
C HIS A 66 8.79 -3.94 21.41
N LEU A 67 7.95 -4.34 22.39
CA LEU A 67 7.43 -5.70 22.47
C LEU A 67 6.23 -5.80 21.55
N ASN A 68 6.36 -6.68 20.58
CA ASN A 68 5.34 -6.85 19.56
C ASN A 68 4.16 -7.66 20.14
N PHE A 69 3.14 -6.98 20.70
CA PHE A 69 1.94 -7.59 21.30
C PHE A 69 0.88 -7.99 20.26
N LYS A 70 1.14 -7.72 19.00
CA LYS A 70 0.27 -8.18 17.90
C LYS A 70 0.85 -9.46 17.31
N ASN A 71 -0.04 -10.38 16.95
CA ASN A 71 0.25 -11.64 16.29
C ASN A 71 1.35 -11.53 15.22
N GLU A 72 1.88 -12.65 14.74
CA GLU A 72 2.91 -12.78 13.68
C GLU A 72 2.75 -11.82 12.48
N LEU A 73 1.54 -11.33 12.22
CA LEU A 73 1.19 -10.33 11.19
C LEU A 73 1.97 -9.02 11.32
N VAL A 74 2.39 -8.63 12.54
CA VAL A 74 3.13 -7.38 12.77
C VAL A 74 4.57 -7.44 12.26
N ASN A 75 5.12 -8.64 12.08
CA ASN A 75 6.46 -8.83 11.52
C ASN A 75 6.50 -8.77 9.99
N TYR A 76 5.34 -8.64 9.34
CA TYR A 76 5.27 -8.50 7.89
C TYR A 76 5.27 -7.03 7.48
N PRO A 77 5.92 -6.67 6.36
CA PRO A 77 5.82 -5.33 5.81
C PRO A 77 4.34 -4.93 5.66
N PHE A 78 4.03 -3.69 6.01
CA PHE A 78 2.68 -3.11 5.92
C PHE A 78 1.61 -3.88 6.72
N GLY A 79 2.00 -4.54 7.83
CA GLY A 79 1.09 -5.33 8.65
C GLY A 79 0.49 -6.56 7.95
N GLY A 80 1.06 -6.99 6.83
CA GLY A 80 0.56 -8.10 6.00
C GLY A 80 -0.56 -7.71 5.03
N GLU A 81 -0.99 -6.45 5.02
CA GLU A 81 -2.15 -5.97 4.26
C GLU A 81 -2.03 -6.18 2.75
N MET A 82 -0.82 -6.00 2.22
CA MET A 82 -0.55 -6.11 0.78
C MET A 82 0.08 -7.43 0.39
N GLN A 83 -0.08 -8.46 1.24
CA GLN A 83 0.58 -9.74 1.03
C GLN A 83 -0.43 -10.85 0.80
N PRO A 84 -0.26 -11.65 -0.26
CA PRO A 84 -1.17 -12.73 -0.56
C PRO A 84 -1.36 -13.68 0.62
N GLY A 85 -2.60 -13.92 1.01
CA GLY A 85 -2.97 -14.89 2.03
C GLY A 85 -2.65 -14.55 3.49
N LEU A 86 -2.09 -13.37 3.79
CA LEU A 86 -1.79 -12.98 5.17
C LEU A 86 -2.92 -12.22 5.86
N PHE A 87 -3.76 -11.56 5.10
CA PHE A 87 -4.89 -10.76 5.63
C PHE A 87 -6.17 -11.58 5.81
N ARG A 88 -6.09 -12.79 6.31
CA ARG A 88 -7.18 -13.77 6.22
C ARG A 88 -8.06 -13.95 7.42
N ASN A 89 -7.77 -13.39 8.57
CA ASN A 89 -8.62 -13.65 9.73
C ASN A 89 -9.90 -12.81 9.67
N VAL A 90 -10.92 -13.34 8.98
CA VAL A 90 -12.23 -12.71 8.80
C VAL A 90 -12.99 -12.61 10.14
N GLN A 91 -12.72 -13.52 11.08
CA GLN A 91 -13.47 -13.59 12.34
C GLN A 91 -13.15 -12.45 13.32
N ASP A 92 -11.94 -11.88 13.26
CA ASP A 92 -11.50 -10.81 14.16
C ASP A 92 -11.56 -9.41 13.51
N ARG A 93 -11.97 -9.33 12.25
CA ARG A 93 -12.01 -8.06 11.52
C ARG A 93 -13.30 -7.31 11.77
N LYS A 94 -13.16 -6.10 12.28
CA LYS A 94 -14.26 -5.11 12.30
C LYS A 94 -14.39 -4.34 10.98
N ILE A 95 -13.33 -4.24 10.18
CA ILE A 95 -13.25 -3.48 8.91
C ILE A 95 -12.67 -4.39 7.84
N ALA A 96 -13.23 -4.35 6.63
CA ALA A 96 -12.72 -5.10 5.47
C ALA A 96 -11.34 -4.57 5.04
N ASN A 97 -10.61 -5.37 4.23
CA ASN A 97 -9.33 -4.95 3.65
C ASN A 97 -9.54 -3.86 2.58
N PRO A 98 -9.07 -2.61 2.79
CA PRO A 98 -9.25 -1.54 1.81
C PRO A 98 -8.21 -1.55 0.69
N ALA A 99 -7.10 -2.29 0.85
CA ALA A 99 -6.00 -2.29 -0.10
C ALA A 99 -6.41 -2.68 -1.54
N PRO A 100 -7.21 -3.74 -1.77
CA PRO A 100 -7.66 -4.09 -3.12
C PRO A 100 -8.43 -2.97 -3.81
N LEU A 101 -9.26 -2.24 -3.06
CA LEU A 101 -10.03 -1.12 -3.62
C LEU A 101 -9.11 0.00 -4.10
N GLY A 102 -8.15 0.40 -3.26
CA GLY A 102 -7.15 1.43 -3.61
C GLY A 102 -6.27 1.02 -4.79
N LEU A 103 -5.81 -0.24 -4.82
CA LEU A 103 -5.01 -0.79 -5.91
C LEU A 103 -5.79 -0.86 -7.23
N CYS A 104 -7.07 -1.26 -7.22
CA CYS A 104 -7.91 -1.27 -8.42
C CYS A 104 -8.17 0.15 -8.94
N ALA A 105 -8.41 1.10 -8.04
CA ALA A 105 -8.64 2.49 -8.41
C ALA A 105 -7.41 3.11 -9.10
N PHE A 106 -6.23 2.87 -8.53
CA PHE A 106 -4.96 3.23 -9.14
C PHE A 106 -4.75 2.53 -10.49
N ALA A 107 -4.92 1.21 -10.53
CA ALA A 107 -4.62 0.39 -11.71
C ALA A 107 -5.42 0.84 -12.94
N LEU A 108 -6.75 0.98 -12.81
CA LEU A 108 -7.59 1.36 -13.95
C LEU A 108 -7.24 2.75 -14.47
N THR A 109 -7.08 3.72 -13.58
CA THR A 109 -6.80 5.11 -13.97
C THR A 109 -5.42 5.22 -14.64
N THR A 110 -4.39 4.57 -14.06
CA THR A 110 -3.05 4.49 -14.63
C THR A 110 -3.04 3.78 -15.97
N PHE A 111 -3.77 2.68 -16.11
CA PHE A 111 -3.85 1.90 -17.35
C PHE A 111 -4.39 2.73 -18.50
N VAL A 112 -5.51 3.43 -18.32
CA VAL A 112 -6.12 4.25 -19.36
C VAL A 112 -5.20 5.40 -19.77
N LEU A 113 -4.62 6.13 -18.82
CA LEU A 113 -3.65 7.18 -19.12
C LEU A 113 -2.44 6.65 -19.89
N SER A 114 -1.93 5.50 -19.47
CA SER A 114 -0.73 4.89 -20.06
C SER A 114 -0.95 4.41 -21.48
N LEU A 115 -2.14 3.89 -21.81
CA LEU A 115 -2.52 3.55 -23.19
C LEU A 115 -2.53 4.78 -24.10
N ILE A 116 -3.02 5.93 -23.60
CA ILE A 116 -3.02 7.18 -24.35
C ILE A 116 -1.59 7.67 -24.55
N ASN A 117 -0.76 7.64 -23.49
CA ASN A 117 0.65 8.03 -23.58
C ASN A 117 1.46 7.17 -24.56
N LEU A 118 1.08 5.88 -24.74
CA LEU A 118 1.63 5.02 -25.78
C LEU A 118 1.18 5.41 -27.20
N GLY A 119 0.12 6.19 -27.33
CA GLY A 119 -0.50 6.51 -28.62
C GLY A 119 -1.37 5.37 -29.16
N THR A 120 -1.94 4.54 -28.28
CA THR A 120 -2.84 3.45 -28.64
C THR A 120 -4.04 4.01 -29.41
N LEU A 121 -4.43 3.35 -30.50
CA LEU A 121 -5.50 3.81 -31.42
C LEU A 121 -5.27 5.22 -31.98
N ASN A 122 -4.03 5.70 -32.03
CA ASN A 122 -3.65 7.06 -32.43
C ASN A 122 -4.29 8.16 -31.57
N LEU A 123 -4.65 7.83 -30.33
CA LEU A 123 -5.17 8.80 -29.36
C LEU A 123 -4.02 9.58 -28.72
N SER A 124 -4.21 10.89 -28.59
CA SER A 124 -3.30 11.79 -27.89
C SER A 124 -4.01 12.65 -26.83
N ASN A 125 -5.34 12.70 -26.88
CA ASN A 125 -6.13 13.50 -25.94
C ASN A 125 -6.42 12.72 -24.67
N THR A 126 -5.98 13.26 -23.53
CA THR A 126 -6.11 12.65 -22.21
C THR A 126 -7.42 13.00 -21.47
N ASN A 127 -8.33 13.76 -22.08
CA ASN A 127 -9.53 14.25 -21.38
C ASN A 127 -10.45 13.16 -20.82
N VAL A 128 -10.48 11.97 -21.44
CA VAL A 128 -11.22 10.83 -20.90
C VAL A 128 -10.73 10.40 -19.52
N VAL A 129 -9.43 10.60 -19.25
CA VAL A 129 -8.80 10.27 -17.95
C VAL A 129 -9.32 11.18 -16.83
N ILE A 130 -9.76 12.40 -17.14
CA ILE A 130 -10.25 13.36 -16.14
C ILE A 130 -11.38 12.74 -15.29
N SER A 131 -12.30 12.00 -15.93
CA SER A 131 -13.41 11.35 -15.21
C SER A 131 -12.92 10.29 -14.23
N LEU A 132 -11.94 9.45 -14.64
CA LEU A 132 -11.34 8.45 -13.77
C LEU A 132 -10.45 9.11 -12.69
N ALA A 133 -9.73 10.16 -13.05
CA ALA A 133 -8.84 10.86 -12.15
C ALA A 133 -9.60 11.61 -11.03
N PHE A 134 -10.80 12.12 -11.27
CA PHE A 134 -11.66 12.60 -10.20
C PHE A 134 -12.35 11.47 -9.45
N GLY A 135 -13.02 10.56 -10.17
CA GLY A 135 -13.94 9.60 -9.58
C GLY A 135 -13.23 8.41 -8.92
N TYR A 136 -12.40 7.70 -9.65
CA TYR A 136 -11.85 6.42 -9.22
C TYR A 136 -10.42 6.53 -8.70
N GLY A 137 -9.47 6.93 -9.54
CA GLY A 137 -8.08 7.15 -9.11
C GLY A 137 -7.94 8.23 -8.05
N GLY A 138 -8.80 9.26 -8.08
CA GLY A 138 -8.83 10.32 -7.07
C GLY A 138 -9.66 9.92 -5.85
N LEU A 139 -10.98 10.11 -5.92
CA LEU A 139 -11.87 9.98 -4.76
C LEU A 139 -11.81 8.61 -4.11
N VAL A 140 -12.02 7.54 -4.88
CA VAL A 140 -12.10 6.18 -4.32
C VAL A 140 -10.76 5.76 -3.72
N GLN A 141 -9.64 6.13 -4.35
CA GLN A 141 -8.31 5.83 -3.83
C GLN A 141 -7.99 6.60 -2.53
N ILE A 142 -8.41 7.89 -2.43
CA ILE A 142 -8.30 8.65 -1.17
C ILE A 142 -9.11 7.98 -0.07
N LEU A 143 -10.36 7.57 -0.36
CA LEU A 143 -11.20 6.88 0.61
C LEU A 143 -10.57 5.56 1.07
N ALA A 144 -9.99 4.77 0.16
CA ALA A 144 -9.25 3.57 0.53
C ALA A 144 -8.07 3.91 1.45
N GLY A 145 -7.33 5.00 1.17
CA GLY A 145 -6.24 5.49 2.03
C GLY A 145 -6.71 5.86 3.43
N MET A 146 -7.87 6.48 3.56
CA MET A 146 -8.44 6.81 4.89
C MET A 146 -8.83 5.55 5.68
N TRP A 147 -9.34 4.53 5.01
CA TRP A 147 -9.61 3.24 5.65
C TRP A 147 -8.33 2.48 6.03
N GLU A 148 -7.25 2.56 5.23
CA GLU A 148 -5.92 2.07 5.60
C GLU A 148 -5.39 2.75 6.87
N MET A 149 -5.63 4.06 7.00
CA MET A 149 -5.31 4.82 8.23
C MET A 149 -6.08 4.26 9.43
N ALA A 150 -7.38 3.98 9.26
CA ALA A 150 -8.24 3.47 10.32
C ALA A 150 -7.84 2.06 10.80
N ILE A 151 -7.29 1.22 9.93
CA ILE A 151 -6.80 -0.13 10.28
C ILE A 151 -5.34 -0.15 10.74
N GLY A 152 -4.65 1.01 10.71
CA GLY A 152 -3.28 1.17 11.21
C GLY A 152 -2.18 0.86 10.19
N ASN A 153 -2.50 0.77 8.89
CA ASN A 153 -1.51 0.61 7.83
C ASN A 153 -1.02 1.97 7.33
N THR A 154 0.01 2.52 7.98
CA THR A 154 0.57 3.83 7.65
C THR A 154 1.08 3.91 6.21
N PHE A 155 1.72 2.85 5.70
CA PHE A 155 2.22 2.84 4.33
C PHE A 155 1.07 2.91 3.31
N GLY A 156 0.06 2.04 3.45
CA GLY A 156 -1.11 2.01 2.57
C GLY A 156 -1.88 3.33 2.62
N ALA A 157 -2.09 3.88 3.82
CA ALA A 157 -2.73 5.17 4.02
C ALA A 157 -1.98 6.30 3.29
N THR A 158 -0.65 6.38 3.47
CA THR A 158 0.18 7.39 2.82
C THR A 158 0.18 7.22 1.31
N ALA A 159 0.38 6.01 0.80
CA ALA A 159 0.44 5.75 -0.63
C ALA A 159 -0.91 6.06 -1.31
N PHE A 160 -2.01 5.46 -0.83
CA PHE A 160 -3.31 5.64 -1.49
C PHE A 160 -3.84 7.06 -1.39
N ALA A 161 -3.77 7.70 -0.22
CA ALA A 161 -4.23 9.08 -0.08
C ALA A 161 -3.40 10.05 -0.92
N SER A 162 -2.07 9.87 -0.98
CA SER A 162 -1.18 10.72 -1.77
C SER A 162 -1.40 10.54 -3.27
N TYR A 163 -1.43 9.30 -3.78
CA TYR A 163 -1.71 9.09 -5.21
C TYR A 163 -3.15 9.44 -5.59
N GLY A 164 -4.10 9.30 -4.68
CA GLY A 164 -5.45 9.84 -4.89
C GLY A 164 -5.42 11.36 -5.02
N GLY A 165 -4.65 12.04 -4.18
CA GLY A 165 -4.39 13.48 -4.28
C GLY A 165 -3.68 13.86 -5.59
N PHE A 166 -2.71 13.04 -6.05
CA PHE A 166 -2.10 13.19 -7.38
C PHE A 166 -3.16 13.20 -8.48
N TRP A 167 -4.05 12.19 -8.50
CA TRP A 167 -5.06 12.07 -9.54
C TRP A 167 -6.04 13.26 -9.54
N VAL A 168 -6.49 13.69 -8.36
CA VAL A 168 -7.35 14.89 -8.25
C VAL A 168 -6.62 16.13 -8.75
N SER A 169 -5.38 16.34 -8.33
CA SER A 169 -4.56 17.49 -8.78
C SER A 169 -4.34 17.45 -10.28
N PHE A 170 -4.03 16.27 -10.84
CA PHE A 170 -3.84 16.07 -12.27
C PHE A 170 -5.14 16.32 -13.06
N ALA A 171 -6.29 15.86 -12.54
CA ALA A 171 -7.60 16.15 -13.13
C ALA A 171 -7.90 17.65 -13.15
N ILE A 172 -7.59 18.38 -12.07
CA ILE A 172 -7.74 19.85 -11.99
C ILE A 172 -6.89 20.53 -13.06
N LEU A 173 -5.62 20.09 -13.22
CA LEU A 173 -4.73 20.63 -14.24
C LEU A 173 -5.26 20.43 -15.66
N LEU A 174 -5.84 19.26 -15.94
CA LEU A 174 -6.34 18.90 -17.28
C LEU A 174 -7.74 19.41 -17.59
N THR A 175 -8.55 19.85 -16.58
CA THR A 175 -9.95 20.26 -16.79
C THR A 175 -10.03 21.58 -17.55
N PRO A 176 -10.57 21.59 -18.78
CA PRO A 176 -10.73 22.82 -19.54
C PRO A 176 -11.74 23.77 -18.87
N GLY A 177 -11.42 25.05 -18.81
CA GLY A 177 -12.33 26.08 -18.30
C GLY A 177 -12.61 26.06 -16.79
N GLY A 178 -11.99 25.16 -16.02
CA GLY A 178 -12.10 25.11 -14.56
C GLY A 178 -11.26 26.21 -13.90
N PHE A 179 -10.16 25.83 -13.25
CA PHE A 179 -9.21 26.81 -12.71
C PHE A 179 -8.32 27.47 -13.80
N ASP A 180 -8.42 27.02 -15.04
CA ASP A 180 -7.70 27.52 -16.23
C ASP A 180 -6.16 27.56 -16.06
N ILE A 181 -5.63 26.63 -15.28
CA ILE A 181 -4.22 26.63 -14.87
C ILE A 181 -3.30 26.50 -16.10
N MET A 182 -3.57 25.53 -16.99
CA MET A 182 -2.74 25.31 -18.18
C MET A 182 -2.66 26.55 -19.06
N ASN A 183 -3.81 27.16 -19.38
CA ASN A 183 -3.86 28.36 -20.21
C ASN A 183 -3.20 29.57 -19.53
N THR A 184 -3.35 29.67 -18.20
CA THR A 184 -2.73 30.77 -17.43
C THR A 184 -1.22 30.65 -17.46
N VAL A 185 -0.66 29.46 -17.24
CA VAL A 185 0.79 29.22 -17.30
C VAL A 185 1.30 29.38 -18.74
N SER A 186 0.59 28.83 -19.74
CA SER A 186 0.98 28.97 -21.14
C SER A 186 0.98 30.44 -21.62
N LYS A 187 0.01 31.26 -21.18
CA LYS A 187 0.00 32.71 -21.48
C LYS A 187 1.16 33.47 -20.83
N ALA A 188 1.58 33.04 -19.63
CA ALA A 188 2.66 33.69 -18.90
C ALA A 188 4.06 33.25 -19.38
N GLU A 189 4.27 31.96 -19.60
CA GLU A 189 5.61 31.35 -19.83
C GLU A 189 5.77 30.71 -21.23
N GLY A 190 4.71 30.76 -22.05
CA GLY A 190 4.65 30.05 -23.33
C GLY A 190 4.37 28.54 -23.18
N GLU A 191 4.13 27.88 -24.32
CA GLU A 191 3.84 26.43 -24.34
C GLU A 191 4.99 25.58 -23.79
N ALA A 192 6.24 25.92 -24.11
CA ALA A 192 7.41 25.24 -23.58
C ALA A 192 7.54 25.43 -22.05
N GLY A 193 7.26 26.64 -21.56
CA GLY A 193 7.25 26.92 -20.11
C GLY A 193 6.17 26.14 -19.37
N MET A 194 4.98 26.03 -19.94
CA MET A 194 3.92 25.19 -19.41
C MET A 194 4.36 23.72 -19.33
N MET A 195 5.03 23.17 -20.36
CA MET A 195 5.55 21.80 -20.33
C MET A 195 6.65 21.63 -19.28
N HIS A 196 7.52 22.62 -19.08
CA HIS A 196 8.51 22.57 -18.01
C HIS A 196 7.83 22.56 -16.62
N ALA A 197 6.73 23.30 -16.42
CA ALA A 197 5.97 23.24 -15.18
C ALA A 197 5.39 21.83 -14.93
N PHE A 198 4.88 21.16 -15.98
CA PHE A 198 4.46 19.74 -15.88
C PHE A 198 5.63 18.82 -15.55
N SER A 199 6.81 19.05 -16.13
CA SER A 199 8.02 18.29 -15.80
C SER A 199 8.34 18.36 -14.31
N LEU A 200 8.31 19.56 -13.70
CA LEU A 200 8.52 19.73 -12.25
C LEU A 200 7.46 19.00 -11.42
N PHE A 201 6.20 19.05 -11.85
CA PHE A 201 5.11 18.31 -11.20
C PHE A 201 5.40 16.80 -11.18
N PHE A 202 5.77 16.20 -12.31
CA PHE A 202 6.09 14.78 -12.39
C PHE A 202 7.36 14.39 -11.65
N PHE A 203 8.41 15.24 -11.66
CA PHE A 203 9.62 14.98 -10.88
C PHE A 203 9.37 15.03 -9.36
N GLY A 204 8.47 15.89 -8.90
CA GLY A 204 8.02 15.86 -7.50
C GLY A 204 7.43 14.49 -7.14
N TRP A 205 6.57 13.94 -7.99
CA TRP A 205 6.00 12.61 -7.80
C TRP A 205 7.00 11.46 -7.99
N PHE A 206 7.99 11.63 -8.86
CA PHE A 206 9.11 10.70 -8.96
C PHE A 206 9.88 10.62 -7.64
N VAL A 207 10.28 11.75 -7.04
CA VAL A 207 10.97 11.75 -5.74
C VAL A 207 10.12 11.10 -4.66
N PHE A 208 8.83 11.43 -4.58
CA PHE A 208 7.90 10.80 -3.62
C PHE A 208 7.81 9.28 -3.83
N THR A 209 7.67 8.83 -5.08
CA THR A 209 7.57 7.40 -5.41
C THR A 209 8.87 6.66 -5.10
N THR A 210 10.03 7.25 -5.36
CA THR A 210 11.34 6.69 -4.98
C THR A 210 11.44 6.46 -3.47
N LEU A 211 10.96 7.40 -2.64
CA LEU A 211 10.93 7.21 -1.18
C LEU A 211 10.05 6.01 -0.78
N LEU A 212 8.87 5.88 -1.39
CA LEU A 212 8.00 4.72 -1.14
C LEU A 212 8.61 3.41 -1.68
N LEU A 213 9.29 3.45 -2.83
CA LEU A 213 9.98 2.29 -3.41
C LEU A 213 11.02 1.71 -2.43
N PHE A 214 11.82 2.55 -1.78
CA PHE A 214 12.75 2.09 -0.75
C PHE A 214 12.04 1.38 0.41
N CYS A 215 10.84 1.80 0.79
CA CYS A 215 10.05 1.13 1.82
C CYS A 215 9.56 -0.27 1.38
N THR A 216 9.54 -0.58 0.07
CA THR A 216 9.07 -1.89 -0.44
C THR A 216 10.16 -2.96 -0.48
N LEU A 217 11.43 -2.66 -0.22
CA LEU A 217 12.57 -3.58 -0.32
C LEU A 217 12.47 -4.83 0.57
N LYS A 218 11.65 -4.80 1.61
CA LYS A 218 11.35 -5.95 2.49
C LYS A 218 9.95 -6.52 2.27
N SER A 219 9.26 -6.09 1.21
CA SER A 219 7.93 -6.56 0.82
C SER A 219 8.00 -7.74 -0.16
N THR A 220 6.89 -8.07 -0.83
CA THR A 220 6.86 -9.05 -1.91
C THR A 220 7.49 -8.48 -3.18
N ILE A 221 8.03 -9.37 -4.03
CA ILE A 221 8.59 -8.98 -5.33
C ILE A 221 7.55 -8.25 -6.18
N ALA A 222 6.30 -8.74 -6.19
CA ALA A 222 5.22 -8.12 -6.97
C ALA A 222 4.91 -6.68 -6.50
N PHE A 223 4.96 -6.46 -5.19
CA PHE A 223 4.70 -5.13 -4.62
C PHE A 223 5.88 -4.17 -4.89
N PHE A 224 7.10 -4.64 -4.78
CA PHE A 224 8.29 -3.88 -5.20
C PHE A 224 8.23 -3.54 -6.70
N PHE A 225 7.88 -4.50 -7.55
CA PHE A 225 7.79 -4.31 -8.99
C PHE A 225 6.75 -3.24 -9.36
N LEU A 226 5.62 -3.18 -8.65
CA LEU A 226 4.63 -2.12 -8.80
C LEU A 226 5.26 -0.73 -8.61
N PHE A 227 5.94 -0.50 -7.48
CA PHE A 227 6.54 0.81 -7.19
C PHE A 227 7.73 1.12 -8.10
N PHE A 228 8.52 0.13 -8.47
CA PHE A 228 9.63 0.29 -9.40
C PHE A 228 9.17 0.74 -10.79
N THR A 229 8.14 0.08 -11.33
CA THR A 229 7.59 0.46 -12.65
C THR A 229 6.87 1.80 -12.60
N LEU A 230 6.20 2.12 -11.50
CA LEU A 230 5.58 3.43 -11.29
C LEU A 230 6.63 4.55 -11.18
N ASP A 231 7.73 4.31 -10.50
CA ASP A 231 8.84 5.25 -10.38
C ASP A 231 9.42 5.59 -11.75
N LEU A 232 9.69 4.57 -12.57
CA LEU A 232 10.12 4.75 -13.95
C LEU A 232 9.05 5.47 -14.81
N THR A 233 7.77 5.25 -14.55
CA THR A 233 6.69 5.97 -15.23
C THR A 233 6.80 7.48 -14.97
N PHE A 234 6.91 7.90 -13.72
CA PHE A 234 7.06 9.32 -13.38
C PHE A 234 8.35 9.91 -13.93
N LEU A 235 9.45 9.17 -13.86
CA LEU A 235 10.74 9.59 -14.43
C LEU A 235 10.62 9.85 -15.93
N PHE A 236 10.13 8.87 -16.71
CA PHE A 236 10.08 9.02 -18.17
C PHE A 236 9.04 10.04 -18.62
N VAL A 237 7.90 10.16 -17.96
CA VAL A 237 6.93 11.21 -18.23
C VAL A 237 7.51 12.58 -17.88
N GLY A 238 8.16 12.74 -16.72
CA GLY A 238 8.84 13.97 -16.35
C GLY A 238 9.92 14.38 -17.38
N LEU A 239 10.73 13.44 -17.83
CA LEU A 239 11.73 13.67 -18.89
C LEU A 239 11.08 14.02 -20.25
N ALA A 240 9.92 13.42 -20.57
CA ALA A 240 9.21 13.73 -21.82
C ALA A 240 8.77 15.19 -21.87
N TYR A 241 8.30 15.72 -20.76
CA TYR A 241 7.92 17.13 -20.65
C TYR A 241 9.13 18.06 -20.52
N LEU A 242 10.23 17.62 -19.90
CA LEU A 242 11.48 18.38 -19.83
C LEU A 242 12.10 18.56 -21.21
N TYR A 243 12.21 17.49 -21.98
CA TYR A 243 12.79 17.50 -23.35
C TYR A 243 11.70 17.69 -24.42
N ASN A 244 10.74 18.58 -24.18
CA ASN A 244 9.66 18.89 -25.11
C ASN A 244 10.16 19.52 -26.41
N THR A 245 9.31 19.51 -27.43
CA THR A 245 9.60 20.10 -28.75
C THR A 245 9.17 21.55 -28.86
N GLY A 246 8.71 22.17 -27.78
CA GLY A 246 8.09 23.51 -27.76
C GLY A 246 6.57 23.49 -27.91
N GLU A 247 6.02 22.51 -28.63
CA GLU A 247 4.58 22.34 -28.85
C GLU A 247 4.01 21.04 -28.22
N ALA A 248 4.87 20.04 -28.02
CA ALA A 248 4.47 18.73 -27.50
C ALA A 248 5.57 18.09 -26.65
N PRO A 249 5.23 17.20 -25.71
CA PRO A 249 6.22 16.42 -24.98
C PRO A 249 6.98 15.46 -25.92
N HIS A 250 8.21 15.09 -25.54
CA HIS A 250 9.05 14.19 -26.32
C HIS A 250 8.40 12.81 -26.47
N THR A 251 7.98 12.45 -27.68
CA THR A 251 7.12 11.30 -27.98
C THR A 251 7.68 9.97 -27.48
N ASN A 252 8.96 9.67 -27.73
CA ASN A 252 9.54 8.38 -27.34
C ASN A 252 9.67 8.23 -25.82
N LEU A 253 10.00 9.30 -25.11
CA LEU A 253 10.04 9.29 -23.63
C LEU A 253 8.64 9.14 -23.04
N LEU A 254 7.64 9.83 -23.62
CA LEU A 254 6.24 9.69 -23.19
C LEU A 254 5.73 8.28 -23.39
N ARG A 255 6.03 7.66 -24.53
CA ARG A 255 5.70 6.25 -24.81
C ARG A 255 6.39 5.30 -23.85
N SER A 256 7.66 5.53 -23.52
CA SER A 256 8.37 4.73 -22.51
C SER A 256 7.68 4.83 -21.15
N GLY A 257 7.31 6.04 -20.72
CA GLY A 257 6.52 6.24 -19.50
C GLY A 257 5.17 5.52 -19.54
N GLY A 258 4.47 5.56 -20.69
CA GLY A 258 3.24 4.80 -20.93
C GLY A 258 3.46 3.28 -20.80
N GLY A 259 4.56 2.76 -21.37
CA GLY A 259 4.91 1.33 -21.25
C GLY A 259 5.11 0.89 -19.80
N PHE A 260 5.91 1.63 -19.04
CA PHE A 260 6.09 1.35 -17.60
C PHE A 260 4.81 1.53 -16.79
N GLY A 261 3.97 2.52 -17.14
CA GLY A 261 2.67 2.72 -16.50
C GLY A 261 1.70 1.56 -16.71
N ILE A 262 1.71 0.91 -17.88
CA ILE A 262 0.94 -0.33 -18.09
C ILE A 262 1.45 -1.46 -17.19
N LEU A 263 2.77 -1.63 -17.08
CA LEU A 263 3.35 -2.63 -16.18
C LEU A 263 2.96 -2.37 -14.72
N ALA A 264 2.98 -1.09 -14.30
CA ALA A 264 2.53 -0.70 -12.97
C ALA A 264 1.05 -1.00 -12.75
N ALA A 265 0.19 -0.73 -13.73
CA ALA A 265 -1.24 -1.03 -13.64
C ALA A 265 -1.51 -2.54 -13.50
N PHE A 266 -0.87 -3.38 -14.30
CA PHE A 266 -1.01 -4.83 -14.18
C PHE A 266 -0.44 -5.36 -12.86
N ALA A 267 0.70 -4.85 -12.40
CA ALA A 267 1.26 -5.20 -11.10
C ALA A 267 0.31 -4.80 -9.95
N SER A 268 -0.38 -3.65 -10.09
CA SER A 268 -1.37 -3.21 -9.12
C SER A 268 -2.60 -4.11 -9.11
N TRP A 269 -3.16 -4.48 -10.27
CA TRP A 269 -4.26 -5.45 -10.35
C TRP A 269 -3.86 -6.82 -9.80
N TYR A 270 -2.64 -7.28 -10.06
CA TYR A 270 -2.12 -8.51 -9.49
C TYR A 270 -2.13 -8.48 -7.96
N ASN A 271 -1.62 -7.40 -7.36
CA ASN A 271 -1.62 -7.23 -5.90
C ASN A 271 -3.05 -7.07 -5.34
N ALA A 272 -3.95 -6.38 -6.07
CA ALA A 272 -5.36 -6.28 -5.70
C ALA A 272 -6.03 -7.66 -5.68
N PHE A 273 -5.84 -8.45 -6.74
CA PHE A 273 -6.38 -9.80 -6.82
C PHE A 273 -5.82 -10.71 -5.73
N ALA A 274 -4.53 -10.58 -5.40
CA ALA A 274 -3.92 -11.30 -4.29
C ALA A 274 -4.56 -10.98 -2.92
N GLY A 275 -5.08 -9.76 -2.76
CA GLY A 275 -5.82 -9.34 -1.56
C GLY A 275 -7.30 -9.71 -1.56
N LEU A 276 -7.89 -10.01 -2.72
CA LEU A 276 -9.29 -10.40 -2.88
C LEU A 276 -9.49 -11.91 -2.88
N ALA A 277 -8.58 -12.66 -3.51
CA ALA A 277 -8.70 -14.10 -3.70
C ALA A 277 -8.39 -14.85 -2.41
N ASP A 278 -9.34 -15.69 -1.99
CA ASP A 278 -9.20 -16.64 -0.88
C ASP A 278 -9.82 -18.00 -1.22
N ASP A 279 -9.68 -18.97 -0.31
CA ASP A 279 -10.16 -20.34 -0.54
C ASP A 279 -11.69 -20.45 -0.62
N THR A 280 -12.43 -19.39 -0.24
CA THR A 280 -13.90 -19.37 -0.28
C THR A 280 -14.45 -18.87 -1.61
N ASN A 281 -13.67 -18.06 -2.33
CA ASN A 281 -14.11 -17.39 -3.56
C ASN A 281 -13.27 -17.72 -4.81
N SER A 282 -12.11 -18.39 -4.65
CA SER A 282 -11.18 -18.63 -5.74
C SER A 282 -10.61 -20.04 -5.72
N PHE A 283 -10.45 -20.65 -6.92
CA PHE A 283 -9.84 -21.97 -7.06
C PHE A 283 -8.34 -21.99 -6.72
N PHE A 284 -7.69 -20.84 -6.68
CA PHE A 284 -6.28 -20.70 -6.34
C PHE A 284 -6.04 -19.41 -5.57
N VAL A 285 -5.03 -19.45 -4.72
CA VAL A 285 -4.55 -18.28 -3.96
C VAL A 285 -3.16 -17.95 -4.41
N ILE A 286 -2.93 -16.67 -4.69
CA ILE A 286 -1.64 -16.19 -5.14
C ILE A 286 -0.63 -16.31 -4.00
N PRO A 287 0.51 -17.02 -4.19
CA PRO A 287 1.54 -17.14 -3.18
C PRO A 287 2.33 -15.82 -3.01
N ALA A 288 2.66 -15.47 -1.78
CA ALA A 288 3.58 -14.37 -1.51
C ALA A 288 5.01 -14.82 -1.84
N VAL A 289 5.66 -14.14 -2.79
CA VAL A 289 7.07 -14.36 -3.14
C VAL A 289 7.89 -13.20 -2.62
N TYR A 290 8.86 -13.51 -1.75
CA TYR A 290 9.71 -12.53 -1.08
C TYR A 290 11.11 -12.50 -1.67
N PHE A 291 11.82 -11.41 -1.47
CA PHE A 291 13.25 -11.35 -1.77
C PHE A 291 14.05 -12.26 -0.83
N PRO A 292 15.17 -12.86 -1.32
CA PRO A 292 15.98 -13.79 -0.52
C PRO A 292 16.52 -13.18 0.79
N TRP A 293 16.82 -11.89 0.80
CA TRP A 293 17.35 -11.18 1.98
C TRP A 293 16.33 -10.89 3.09
N THR A 294 15.04 -11.13 2.84
CA THR A 294 14.00 -10.91 3.86
C THR A 294 13.99 -12.01 4.93
N GLY A 295 14.62 -13.14 4.69
CA GLY A 295 14.58 -14.32 5.56
C GLY A 295 13.21 -14.98 5.67
N ARG A 296 12.23 -14.56 4.85
CA ARG A 296 10.86 -15.08 4.84
C ARG A 296 10.70 -16.14 3.78
N LYS A 297 10.17 -17.30 4.18
CA LYS A 297 9.80 -18.39 3.26
C LYS A 297 8.32 -18.25 2.89
N SER A 298 7.95 -18.63 1.67
CA SER A 298 6.54 -18.79 1.32
C SER A 298 5.91 -19.89 2.19
N LYS A 299 4.60 -19.82 2.48
CA LYS A 299 3.91 -20.89 3.23
C LYS A 299 4.07 -22.28 2.56
N GLN A 300 4.19 -22.32 1.24
CA GLN A 300 4.43 -23.58 0.50
C GLN A 300 5.83 -24.16 0.73
N GLU A 301 6.84 -23.34 0.95
CA GLU A 301 8.21 -23.81 1.26
C GLU A 301 8.32 -24.23 2.72
N ALA A 302 7.62 -23.54 3.64
CA ALA A 302 7.58 -23.88 5.05
C ALA A 302 6.83 -25.20 5.33
N SER A 303 5.89 -25.60 4.48
CA SER A 303 5.17 -26.89 4.59
C SER A 303 5.92 -28.08 3.98
N LYS A 304 7.03 -27.83 3.25
CA LYS A 304 7.87 -28.86 2.62
C LYS A 304 9.20 -29.08 3.36
N ALA A 305 9.48 -28.26 4.37
CA ALA A 305 10.67 -28.36 5.24
C ALA A 305 10.27 -28.87 6.64
#